data_5f5c19a45e622ec0fb9250c1ff2325a5
#
_entry.id   5f5c19a45e622ec0fb9250c1ff2325a5
#
_cell.length_a   1.000
_cell.length_b   1.000
_cell.length_c   1.000
_cell.angle_alpha   90.00
_cell.angle_beta   90.00
_cell.angle_gamma   90.00
#
_symmetry.space_group_name_H-M   'P 1'
#
loop_
_entity.id
_entity.type
_entity.pdbx_description
1 polymer ?
#
loop_
_entity_poly.entity_id
_entity_poly.type
_entity_poly.pdbx_seq_one_letter_code
_entity_poly.pdbx_strand_id
1 'polypeptide(L)'
;MNLTQLMAFQAVANSGSITKAAQLLHVSQPSISKHVKNLERDCGAKLFERNAGAAELTDAGSSLLRHVNAILVHLDEATKELKSPKNWTKSDPLKVAGSYAASALLLPSLLVNFKSKHRDTSIILRSGTTRELKTMLLNSTVELALLNELPANPNFASEPFRKEKLVVFAAPSDPLARKKRLTLSDLRQAALVTTGMASAVDKMVNHLVHEGLGAKIAIQCGSPASVKILVKNKIGLGILFEDMLIQEIRNKLFKVLEIPGLALTVQSYIVYYKDRPLSPPAKDFLALLRKRVHRSL
;
A
#
# COMPACT_ATOMS: atom_id res chain seq x y z
N MET A 1 27.14 -2.05 -16.54
CA MET A 1 25.76 -1.51 -16.62
C MET A 1 25.79 0.00 -16.47
N ASN A 2 25.13 0.75 -17.38
CA ASN A 2 25.05 2.22 -17.34
C ASN A 2 23.66 2.71 -17.77
N LEU A 3 23.39 4.01 -17.58
CA LEU A 3 22.08 4.61 -17.80
C LEU A 3 21.58 4.46 -19.25
N THR A 4 22.47 4.65 -20.24
CA THR A 4 22.12 4.51 -21.66
C THR A 4 21.66 3.09 -21.99
N GLN A 5 22.29 2.08 -21.41
CA GLN A 5 21.86 0.69 -21.54
C GLN A 5 20.49 0.46 -20.92
N LEU A 6 20.21 1.03 -19.73
CA LEU A 6 18.92 0.93 -19.07
C LEU A 6 17.81 1.61 -19.87
N MET A 7 18.07 2.79 -20.41
CA MET A 7 17.10 3.51 -21.28
C MET A 7 16.82 2.74 -22.57
N ALA A 8 17.85 2.19 -23.23
CA ALA A 8 17.68 1.38 -24.42
C ALA A 8 16.85 0.11 -24.12
N PHE A 9 17.14 -0.57 -23.01
CA PHE A 9 16.39 -1.74 -22.58
C PHE A 9 14.91 -1.40 -22.32
N GLN A 10 14.63 -0.34 -21.56
CA GLN A 10 13.26 0.10 -21.27
C GLN A 10 12.50 0.45 -22.58
N ALA A 11 13.13 1.17 -23.49
CA ALA A 11 12.51 1.56 -24.76
C ALA A 11 12.14 0.33 -25.61
N VAL A 12 13.01 -0.69 -25.66
CA VAL A 12 12.72 -1.97 -26.34
C VAL A 12 11.60 -2.71 -25.63
N ALA A 13 11.64 -2.81 -24.31
CA ALA A 13 10.61 -3.49 -23.52
C ALA A 13 9.22 -2.87 -23.70
N ASN A 14 9.15 -1.53 -23.71
CA ASN A 14 7.88 -0.81 -23.84
C ASN A 14 7.33 -0.82 -25.28
N SER A 15 8.19 -0.83 -26.29
CA SER A 15 7.80 -0.79 -27.71
C SER A 15 7.64 -2.16 -28.36
N GLY A 16 8.19 -3.23 -27.72
CA GLY A 16 8.27 -4.57 -28.30
C GLY A 16 9.18 -4.69 -29.54
N SER A 17 9.96 -3.64 -29.86
CA SER A 17 10.72 -3.58 -31.11
C SER A 17 11.98 -2.73 -31.00
N ILE A 18 13.12 -3.29 -31.39
CA ILE A 18 14.38 -2.56 -31.44
C ILE A 18 14.32 -1.36 -32.40
N THR A 19 13.62 -1.51 -33.54
CA THR A 19 13.47 -0.44 -34.52
C THR A 19 12.64 0.73 -33.97
N LYS A 20 11.51 0.45 -33.33
CA LYS A 20 10.69 1.49 -32.69
C LYS A 20 11.43 2.17 -31.53
N ALA A 21 12.16 1.40 -30.72
CA ALA A 21 12.98 1.94 -29.65
C ALA A 21 14.08 2.88 -30.16
N ALA A 22 14.71 2.54 -31.29
CA ALA A 22 15.71 3.38 -31.95
C ALA A 22 15.12 4.71 -32.42
N GLN A 23 13.91 4.68 -33.00
CA GLN A 23 13.16 5.89 -33.38
C GLN A 23 12.80 6.76 -32.17
N LEU A 24 12.29 6.15 -31.10
CA LEU A 24 11.91 6.85 -29.87
C LEU A 24 13.10 7.54 -29.20
N LEU A 25 14.28 6.92 -29.23
CA LEU A 25 15.49 7.46 -28.61
C LEU A 25 16.37 8.28 -29.58
N HIS A 26 15.94 8.47 -30.83
CA HIS A 26 16.67 9.17 -31.88
C HIS A 26 18.11 8.66 -32.09
N VAL A 27 18.27 7.34 -32.09
CA VAL A 27 19.55 6.66 -32.31
C VAL A 27 19.40 5.56 -33.36
N SER A 28 20.55 5.01 -33.84
CA SER A 28 20.50 3.91 -34.81
C SER A 28 20.09 2.58 -34.16
N GLN A 29 19.39 1.71 -34.92
CA GLN A 29 19.03 0.37 -34.50
C GLN A 29 20.24 -0.48 -34.04
N PRO A 30 21.41 -0.47 -34.72
CA PRO A 30 22.61 -1.14 -34.22
C PRO A 30 23.06 -0.68 -32.84
N SER A 31 22.89 0.64 -32.54
CA SER A 31 23.24 1.19 -31.23
C SER A 31 22.36 0.60 -30.14
N ILE A 32 21.02 0.58 -30.33
CA ILE A 32 20.10 -0.04 -29.36
C ILE A 32 20.44 -1.51 -29.15
N SER A 33 20.65 -2.28 -30.24
CA SER A 33 21.03 -3.69 -30.17
C SER A 33 22.32 -3.90 -29.40
N LYS A 34 23.33 -3.02 -29.59
CA LYS A 34 24.60 -3.05 -28.85
C LYS A 34 24.38 -2.76 -27.36
N HIS A 35 23.57 -1.75 -27.00
CA HIS A 35 23.29 -1.41 -25.61
C HIS A 35 22.57 -2.56 -24.89
N VAL A 36 21.57 -3.16 -25.49
CA VAL A 36 20.84 -4.30 -24.93
C VAL A 36 21.77 -5.51 -24.75
N LYS A 37 22.56 -5.86 -25.77
CA LYS A 37 23.53 -6.99 -25.67
C LYS A 37 24.57 -6.75 -24.57
N ASN A 38 25.05 -5.53 -24.42
CA ASN A 38 26.00 -5.19 -23.37
C ASN A 38 25.33 -5.31 -21.98
N LEU A 39 24.07 -4.87 -21.84
CA LEU A 39 23.33 -5.03 -20.59
C LEU A 39 23.11 -6.50 -20.23
N GLU A 40 22.72 -7.33 -21.20
CA GLU A 40 22.57 -8.78 -21.02
C GLU A 40 23.89 -9.42 -20.55
N ARG A 41 25.02 -9.02 -21.16
CA ARG A 41 26.34 -9.47 -20.75
C ARG A 41 26.69 -9.02 -19.32
N ASP A 42 26.41 -7.75 -18.99
CA ASP A 42 26.69 -7.21 -17.66
C ASP A 42 25.81 -7.86 -16.57
N CYS A 43 24.58 -8.28 -16.92
CA CYS A 43 23.65 -8.98 -16.03
C CYS A 43 23.88 -10.50 -15.98
N GLY A 44 24.65 -11.07 -16.93
CA GLY A 44 24.82 -12.51 -17.04
C GLY A 44 23.54 -13.28 -17.44
N ALA A 45 22.54 -12.60 -17.96
CA ALA A 45 21.24 -13.18 -18.30
C ALA A 45 20.66 -12.60 -19.59
N LYS A 46 19.90 -13.41 -20.35
CA LYS A 46 19.09 -12.92 -21.45
C LYS A 46 17.89 -12.18 -20.92
N LEU A 47 17.64 -10.98 -21.44
CA LEU A 47 16.53 -10.10 -21.04
C LEU A 47 15.38 -10.14 -22.04
N PHE A 48 15.68 -10.50 -23.30
CA PHE A 48 14.68 -10.69 -24.35
C PHE A 48 14.79 -12.08 -24.98
N GLU A 49 13.63 -12.63 -25.32
CA GLU A 49 13.52 -13.81 -26.15
C GLU A 49 13.51 -13.40 -27.64
N ARG A 50 14.07 -14.26 -28.50
CA ARG A 50 14.06 -14.04 -29.94
C ARG A 50 12.86 -14.76 -30.55
N ASN A 51 11.70 -14.15 -30.52
CA ASN A 51 10.55 -14.60 -31.31
C ASN A 51 10.47 -13.79 -32.60
N ALA A 52 10.02 -14.42 -33.69
CA ALA A 52 10.02 -13.90 -35.07
C ALA A 52 9.51 -12.44 -35.19
N GLY A 53 10.38 -11.45 -34.91
CA GLY A 53 10.14 -10.03 -35.12
C GLY A 53 9.73 -9.20 -33.90
N ALA A 54 9.35 -9.79 -32.77
CA ALA A 54 9.00 -9.09 -31.54
C ALA A 54 10.06 -9.35 -30.46
N ALA A 55 10.37 -8.32 -29.66
CA ALA A 55 11.24 -8.44 -28.47
C ALA A 55 10.34 -8.70 -27.25
N GLU A 56 10.21 -9.95 -26.85
CA GLU A 56 9.47 -10.36 -25.66
C GLU A 56 10.43 -10.49 -24.46
N LEU A 57 9.97 -10.05 -23.30
CA LEU A 57 10.77 -10.10 -22.08
C LEU A 57 10.82 -11.53 -21.52
N THR A 58 12.03 -11.95 -21.12
CA THR A 58 12.22 -13.11 -20.24
C THR A 58 11.76 -12.78 -18.82
N ASP A 59 11.71 -13.79 -17.93
CA ASP A 59 11.47 -13.57 -16.49
C ASP A 59 12.53 -12.64 -15.88
N ALA A 60 13.80 -12.80 -16.28
CA ALA A 60 14.89 -11.91 -15.87
C ALA A 60 14.69 -10.49 -16.40
N GLY A 61 14.25 -10.33 -17.66
CA GLY A 61 13.90 -9.06 -18.27
C GLY A 61 12.74 -8.38 -17.54
N SER A 62 11.67 -9.11 -17.25
CA SER A 62 10.51 -8.61 -16.50
C SER A 62 10.90 -8.17 -15.08
N SER A 63 11.78 -8.91 -14.41
CA SER A 63 12.30 -8.52 -13.10
C SER A 63 13.14 -7.25 -13.18
N LEU A 64 14.07 -7.16 -14.14
CA LEU A 64 14.93 -5.99 -14.32
C LEU A 64 14.09 -4.75 -14.69
N LEU A 65 13.05 -4.88 -15.54
CA LEU A 65 12.22 -3.75 -15.98
C LEU A 65 11.59 -3.00 -14.80
N ARG A 66 11.14 -3.71 -13.77
CA ARG A 66 10.58 -3.08 -12.55
C ARG A 66 11.61 -2.18 -11.86
N HIS A 67 12.86 -2.62 -11.79
CA HIS A 67 13.94 -1.84 -11.18
C HIS A 67 14.38 -0.69 -12.08
N VAL A 68 14.49 -0.91 -13.38
CA VAL A 68 14.85 0.13 -14.36
C VAL A 68 13.83 1.25 -14.36
N ASN A 69 12.53 0.94 -14.35
CA ASN A 69 11.49 1.95 -14.26
C ASN A 69 11.63 2.81 -13.00
N ALA A 70 11.92 2.22 -11.84
CA ALA A 70 12.15 2.96 -10.60
C ALA A 70 13.39 3.88 -10.70
N ILE A 71 14.50 3.39 -11.23
CA ILE A 71 15.74 4.17 -11.41
C ILE A 71 15.51 5.38 -12.32
N LEU A 72 14.84 5.19 -13.46
CA LEU A 72 14.60 6.27 -14.43
C LEU A 72 13.62 7.31 -13.90
N VAL A 73 12.60 6.90 -13.15
CA VAL A 73 11.71 7.83 -12.43
C VAL A 73 12.50 8.68 -11.43
N HIS A 74 13.35 8.07 -10.61
CA HIS A 74 14.18 8.82 -9.66
C HIS A 74 15.14 9.78 -10.32
N LEU A 75 15.71 9.39 -11.46
CA LEU A 75 16.59 10.29 -12.21
C LEU A 75 15.85 11.51 -12.77
N ASP A 76 14.64 11.29 -13.32
CA ASP A 76 13.77 12.37 -13.81
C ASP A 76 13.37 13.32 -12.67
N GLU A 77 12.98 12.75 -11.52
CA GLU A 77 12.67 13.52 -10.31
C GLU A 77 13.87 14.36 -9.84
N ALA A 78 15.06 13.76 -9.74
CA ALA A 78 16.29 14.47 -9.37
C ALA A 78 16.62 15.60 -10.35
N THR A 79 16.46 15.33 -11.65
CA THR A 79 16.68 16.34 -12.69
C THR A 79 15.69 17.50 -12.60
N LYS A 80 14.41 17.21 -12.32
CA LYS A 80 13.38 18.22 -12.08
C LYS A 80 13.65 19.03 -10.82
N GLU A 81 14.10 18.37 -9.76
CA GLU A 81 14.50 19.05 -8.51
C GLU A 81 15.64 20.04 -8.70
N LEU A 82 16.62 19.71 -9.54
CA LEU A 82 17.76 20.59 -9.85
C LEU A 82 17.37 21.75 -10.78
N LYS A 83 16.48 21.51 -11.75
CA LYS A 83 16.04 22.53 -12.72
C LYS A 83 15.02 23.53 -12.17
N SER A 84 14.31 23.16 -11.12
CA SER A 84 13.39 24.05 -10.43
C SER A 84 13.73 24.01 -8.96
N PRO A 85 14.41 25.04 -8.39
CA PRO A 85 14.42 25.20 -6.95
C PRO A 85 12.95 25.10 -6.52
N LYS A 86 12.65 24.18 -5.59
CA LYS A 86 11.28 23.94 -5.12
C LYS A 86 10.74 25.21 -4.45
N ASN A 87 10.28 26.15 -5.27
CA ASN A 87 9.41 27.21 -4.79
C ASN A 87 8.05 26.59 -4.47
N TRP A 88 8.00 25.87 -3.35
CA TRP A 88 6.75 25.34 -2.83
C TRP A 88 5.77 26.50 -2.69
N THR A 89 4.63 26.36 -3.33
CA THR A 89 3.52 27.29 -3.19
C THR A 89 2.45 26.67 -2.30
N LYS A 90 1.59 27.50 -1.70
CA LYS A 90 0.43 26.98 -0.95
C LYS A 90 -0.55 26.22 -1.85
N SER A 91 -0.41 26.35 -3.17
CA SER A 91 -1.22 25.64 -4.16
C SER A 91 -0.66 24.28 -4.58
N ASP A 92 0.53 23.89 -4.10
CA ASP A 92 1.05 22.55 -4.37
C ASP A 92 0.13 21.46 -3.83
N PRO A 93 0.00 20.31 -4.52
CA PRO A 93 -0.89 19.26 -4.07
C PRO A 93 -0.40 18.64 -2.75
N LEU A 94 -1.31 18.45 -1.81
CA LEU A 94 -1.09 17.58 -0.65
C LEU A 94 -1.08 16.13 -1.12
N LYS A 95 0.06 15.44 -1.03
CA LYS A 95 0.22 14.05 -1.47
C LYS A 95 0.31 13.13 -0.25
N VAL A 96 -0.76 12.39 0.02
CA VAL A 96 -0.86 11.49 1.18
C VAL A 96 -1.27 10.09 0.79
N ALA A 97 -0.90 9.12 1.60
CA ALA A 97 -1.33 7.74 1.41
C ALA A 97 -1.68 7.06 2.73
N GLY A 98 -2.35 5.93 2.65
CA GLY A 98 -2.63 5.09 3.81
C GLY A 98 -2.92 3.65 3.41
N SER A 99 -2.91 2.75 4.40
CA SER A 99 -3.45 1.42 4.21
C SER A 99 -4.87 1.52 3.65
N TYR A 100 -5.37 0.46 3.04
CA TYR A 100 -6.74 0.46 2.49
C TYR A 100 -7.78 0.88 3.55
N ALA A 101 -7.58 0.46 4.80
CA ALA A 101 -8.42 0.86 5.92
C ALA A 101 -8.33 2.36 6.22
N ALA A 102 -7.11 2.87 6.37
CA ALA A 102 -6.87 4.27 6.67
C ALA A 102 -7.39 5.19 5.54
N SER A 103 -7.20 4.79 4.28
CA SER A 103 -7.64 5.56 3.12
C SER A 103 -9.15 5.58 2.93
N ALA A 104 -9.86 4.50 3.33
CA ALA A 104 -11.31 4.43 3.18
C ALA A 104 -12.07 5.17 4.28
N LEU A 105 -11.54 5.21 5.51
CA LEU A 105 -12.30 5.67 6.68
C LEU A 105 -11.67 6.88 7.37
N LEU A 106 -10.37 6.81 7.61
CA LEU A 106 -9.70 7.77 8.49
C LEU A 106 -9.26 9.01 7.74
N LEU A 107 -8.48 8.83 6.66
CA LEU A 107 -7.94 9.94 5.88
C LEU A 107 -9.03 10.83 5.27
N PRO A 108 -10.15 10.32 4.72
CA PRO A 108 -11.19 11.18 4.18
C PRO A 108 -11.72 12.21 5.20
N SER A 109 -12.02 11.80 6.43
CA SER A 109 -12.51 12.70 7.48
C SER A 109 -11.50 13.78 7.86
N LEU A 110 -10.20 13.42 7.88
CA LEU A 110 -9.11 14.35 8.14
C LEU A 110 -8.89 15.32 6.98
N LEU A 111 -9.01 14.83 5.75
CA LEU A 111 -8.86 15.62 4.54
C LEU A 111 -10.02 16.61 4.34
N VAL A 112 -11.25 16.26 4.73
CA VAL A 112 -12.38 17.20 4.77
C VAL A 112 -12.07 18.37 5.70
N ASN A 113 -11.57 18.09 6.91
CA ASN A 113 -11.18 19.14 7.86
C ASN A 113 -9.99 19.97 7.31
N PHE A 114 -9.01 19.33 6.68
CA PHE A 114 -7.89 20.03 6.05
C PHE A 114 -8.39 20.94 4.92
N LYS A 115 -9.21 20.41 4.00
CA LYS A 115 -9.72 21.14 2.84
C LYS A 115 -10.57 22.34 3.20
N SER A 116 -11.28 22.32 4.34
CA SER A 116 -12.05 23.48 4.83
C SER A 116 -11.19 24.72 5.10
N LYS A 117 -9.89 24.51 5.45
CA LYS A 117 -8.91 25.57 5.75
C LYS A 117 -7.98 25.87 4.56
N HIS A 118 -7.82 24.92 3.66
CA HIS A 118 -6.91 24.98 2.50
C HIS A 118 -7.70 24.75 1.20
N ARG A 119 -8.63 25.67 0.90
CA ARG A 119 -9.61 25.53 -0.19
C ARG A 119 -8.97 25.34 -1.57
N ASP A 120 -7.85 26.02 -1.82
CA ASP A 120 -7.17 26.01 -3.13
C ASP A 120 -6.17 24.86 -3.29
N THR A 121 -5.81 24.16 -2.20
CA THR A 121 -4.87 23.03 -2.25
C THR A 121 -5.55 21.82 -2.84
N SER A 122 -5.01 21.28 -3.94
CA SER A 122 -5.42 19.98 -4.46
C SER A 122 -4.90 18.87 -3.55
N ILE A 123 -5.60 17.71 -3.51
CA ILE A 123 -5.26 16.60 -2.64
C ILE A 123 -5.16 15.33 -3.48
N ILE A 124 -4.05 14.63 -3.34
CA ILE A 124 -3.83 13.31 -3.93
C ILE A 124 -3.81 12.30 -2.79
N LEU A 125 -4.85 11.48 -2.70
CA LEU A 125 -4.93 10.36 -1.77
C LEU A 125 -4.64 9.05 -2.50
N ARG A 126 -3.66 8.29 -1.98
CA ARG A 126 -3.32 6.96 -2.46
C ARG A 126 -3.59 5.92 -1.39
N SER A 127 -3.88 4.70 -1.82
CA SER A 127 -4.00 3.53 -0.94
C SER A 127 -3.10 2.41 -1.43
N GLY A 128 -2.71 1.53 -0.51
CA GLY A 128 -1.89 0.38 -0.88
C GLY A 128 -1.54 -0.48 0.32
N THR A 129 -0.81 -1.56 0.03
CA THR A 129 -0.14 -2.40 1.01
C THR A 129 1.00 -1.63 1.67
N THR A 130 1.47 -2.08 2.83
CA THR A 130 2.63 -1.47 3.51
C THR A 130 3.87 -1.38 2.61
N ARG A 131 4.10 -2.39 1.76
CA ARG A 131 5.21 -2.39 0.80
C ARG A 131 5.06 -1.25 -0.23
N GLU A 132 3.88 -1.13 -0.83
CA GLU A 132 3.60 -0.09 -1.82
C GLU A 132 3.69 1.30 -1.21
N LEU A 133 3.16 1.49 0.01
CA LEU A 133 3.22 2.77 0.72
C LEU A 133 4.67 3.17 1.03
N LYS A 134 5.51 2.24 1.48
CA LYS A 134 6.95 2.47 1.67
C LYS A 134 7.63 2.88 0.34
N THR A 135 7.29 2.20 -0.76
CA THR A 135 7.79 2.56 -2.09
C THR A 135 7.34 3.95 -2.53
N MET A 136 6.07 4.30 -2.30
CA MET A 136 5.53 5.64 -2.63
C MET A 136 6.24 6.75 -1.84
N LEU A 137 6.59 6.51 -0.57
CA LEU A 137 7.37 7.45 0.25
C LEU A 137 8.81 7.57 -0.26
N LEU A 138 9.46 6.44 -0.59
CA LEU A 138 10.82 6.44 -1.14
C LEU A 138 10.90 7.19 -2.47
N ASN A 139 9.91 7.02 -3.33
CA ASN A 139 9.84 7.62 -4.65
C ASN A 139 9.18 9.01 -4.66
N SER A 140 8.96 9.63 -3.51
CA SER A 140 8.29 10.95 -3.41
C SER A 140 6.91 11.02 -4.07
N THR A 141 6.30 9.89 -4.41
CA THR A 141 4.93 9.84 -4.96
C THR A 141 3.92 10.36 -3.95
N VAL A 142 4.22 10.15 -2.65
CA VAL A 142 3.53 10.77 -1.52
C VAL A 142 4.54 11.30 -0.51
N GLU A 143 4.11 12.28 0.28
CA GLU A 143 4.96 12.91 1.29
C GLU A 143 4.70 12.35 2.70
N LEU A 144 3.47 11.96 2.97
CA LEU A 144 3.01 11.41 4.25
C LEU A 144 2.22 10.13 4.02
N ALA A 145 2.42 9.14 4.87
CA ALA A 145 1.62 7.92 4.85
C ALA A 145 1.19 7.49 6.26
N LEU A 146 0.00 6.87 6.35
CA LEU A 146 -0.45 6.16 7.55
C LEU A 146 -0.23 4.66 7.36
N LEU A 147 0.65 4.09 8.16
CA LEU A 147 1.00 2.66 8.16
C LEU A 147 0.53 1.99 9.45
N ASN A 148 0.18 0.71 9.36
CA ASN A 148 -0.17 -0.12 10.51
C ASN A 148 1.01 -0.95 11.05
N GLU A 149 2.22 -0.62 10.67
CA GLU A 149 3.46 -1.19 11.21
C GLU A 149 4.58 -0.14 11.19
N LEU A 150 5.52 -0.28 12.11
CA LEU A 150 6.72 0.54 12.13
C LEU A 150 7.65 0.14 10.97
N PRO A 151 8.02 1.04 10.06
CA PRO A 151 8.97 0.71 9.01
C PRO A 151 10.39 0.53 9.59
N ALA A 152 11.07 -0.54 9.19
CA ALA A 152 12.44 -0.81 9.63
C ALA A 152 13.50 0.09 8.97
N ASN A 153 13.14 0.87 7.93
CA ASN A 153 14.07 1.73 7.23
C ASN A 153 14.41 2.97 8.07
N PRO A 154 15.71 3.22 8.41
CA PRO A 154 16.15 4.34 9.24
C PRO A 154 15.91 5.71 8.61
N ASN A 155 15.72 5.79 7.29
CA ASN A 155 15.45 7.05 6.58
C ASN A 155 14.01 7.55 6.77
N PHE A 156 13.13 6.74 7.36
CA PHE A 156 11.78 7.18 7.69
C PHE A 156 11.71 7.75 9.10
N ALA A 157 11.06 8.89 9.24
CA ALA A 157 10.51 9.35 10.50
C ALA A 157 9.16 8.66 10.70
N SER A 158 8.92 8.17 11.91
CA SER A 158 7.70 7.45 12.26
C SER A 158 7.19 7.93 13.61
N GLU A 159 5.96 8.42 13.64
CA GLU A 159 5.30 8.91 14.85
C GLU A 159 4.09 8.03 15.16
N PRO A 160 3.92 7.53 16.38
CA PRO A 160 2.70 6.82 16.78
C PRO A 160 1.48 7.72 16.52
N PHE A 161 0.44 7.16 15.89
CA PHE A 161 -0.77 7.91 15.58
C PHE A 161 -1.93 7.48 16.48
N ARG A 162 -2.43 6.27 16.31
CA ARG A 162 -3.50 5.74 17.16
C ARG A 162 -3.46 4.22 17.25
N LYS A 163 -4.05 3.65 18.29
CA LYS A 163 -4.36 2.22 18.38
C LYS A 163 -5.68 1.96 17.67
N GLU A 164 -5.70 0.97 16.80
CA GLU A 164 -6.86 0.56 16.02
C GLU A 164 -7.29 -0.83 16.50
N LYS A 165 -8.57 -0.98 16.83
CA LYS A 165 -9.12 -2.24 17.34
C LYS A 165 -9.55 -3.11 16.17
N LEU A 166 -9.07 -4.35 16.15
CA LEU A 166 -9.58 -5.42 15.30
C LEU A 166 -10.67 -6.17 16.03
N VAL A 167 -11.72 -6.54 15.32
CA VAL A 167 -12.82 -7.30 15.89
C VAL A 167 -13.12 -8.52 15.02
N VAL A 168 -13.50 -9.58 15.68
CA VAL A 168 -14.15 -10.75 15.04
C VAL A 168 -15.64 -10.46 14.98
N PHE A 169 -16.24 -10.65 13.82
CA PHE A 169 -17.66 -10.36 13.63
C PHE A 169 -18.36 -11.43 12.78
N ALA A 170 -19.65 -11.53 12.94
CA ALA A 170 -20.49 -12.51 12.27
C ALA A 170 -21.83 -11.93 11.84
N ALA A 171 -22.54 -12.63 10.94
CA ALA A 171 -23.94 -12.37 10.70
C ALA A 171 -24.74 -12.64 12.00
N PRO A 172 -25.80 -11.87 12.33
CA PRO A 172 -26.57 -12.06 13.56
C PRO A 172 -27.22 -13.43 13.68
N SER A 173 -27.47 -14.08 12.55
CA SER A 173 -28.04 -15.43 12.49
C SER A 173 -27.00 -16.56 12.63
N ASP A 174 -25.70 -16.24 12.68
CA ASP A 174 -24.64 -17.21 12.89
C ASP A 174 -24.78 -17.88 14.27
N PRO A 175 -24.57 -19.19 14.40
CA PRO A 175 -24.64 -19.89 15.68
C PRO A 175 -23.73 -19.29 16.76
N LEU A 176 -22.51 -18.87 16.40
CA LEU A 176 -21.55 -18.24 17.34
C LEU A 176 -22.02 -16.85 17.77
N ALA A 177 -22.69 -16.11 16.90
CA ALA A 177 -23.28 -14.82 17.27
C ALA A 177 -24.42 -14.93 18.30
N ARG A 178 -25.05 -16.10 18.43
CA ARG A 178 -26.14 -16.36 19.38
C ARG A 178 -25.68 -16.87 20.74
N LYS A 179 -24.42 -17.30 20.86
CA LYS A 179 -23.86 -17.74 22.15
C LYS A 179 -23.79 -16.57 23.13
N LYS A 180 -24.18 -16.85 24.39
CA LYS A 180 -24.09 -15.87 25.49
C LYS A 180 -22.65 -15.62 25.95
N ARG A 181 -21.80 -16.64 25.87
CA ARG A 181 -20.38 -16.59 26.21
C ARG A 181 -19.60 -17.33 25.13
N LEU A 182 -18.64 -16.65 24.55
CA LEU A 182 -17.71 -17.23 23.57
C LEU A 182 -16.39 -17.52 24.25
N THR A 183 -15.71 -18.54 23.81
CA THR A 183 -14.36 -18.92 24.25
C THR A 183 -13.44 -19.01 23.05
N LEU A 184 -12.14 -18.99 23.26
CA LEU A 184 -11.16 -19.22 22.20
C LEU A 184 -11.35 -20.57 21.52
N SER A 185 -11.84 -21.59 22.27
CA SER A 185 -12.15 -22.91 21.73
C SER A 185 -13.26 -22.89 20.69
N ASP A 186 -14.22 -21.95 20.79
CA ASP A 186 -15.30 -21.81 19.80
C ASP A 186 -14.79 -21.35 18.42
N LEU A 187 -13.65 -20.67 18.40
CA LEU A 187 -13.03 -20.20 17.15
C LEU A 187 -12.21 -21.30 16.47
N ARG A 188 -11.77 -22.35 17.17
CA ARG A 188 -10.94 -23.42 16.58
C ARG A 188 -11.58 -24.14 15.40
N GLN A 189 -12.90 -24.21 15.38
CA GLN A 189 -13.65 -24.86 14.29
C GLN A 189 -14.27 -23.85 13.33
N ALA A 190 -14.10 -22.56 13.59
CA ALA A 190 -14.70 -21.54 12.77
C ALA A 190 -13.92 -21.32 11.48
N ALA A 191 -14.66 -21.16 10.37
CA ALA A 191 -14.11 -20.68 9.13
C ALA A 191 -13.90 -19.17 9.23
N LEU A 192 -12.70 -18.69 8.93
CA LEU A 192 -12.38 -17.26 8.93
C LEU A 192 -12.37 -16.70 7.50
N VAL A 193 -12.92 -15.51 7.35
CA VAL A 193 -12.84 -14.70 6.14
C VAL A 193 -12.05 -13.44 6.47
N THR A 194 -10.93 -13.22 5.78
CA THR A 194 -10.00 -12.12 6.06
C THR A 194 -9.52 -11.44 4.79
N THR A 195 -8.82 -10.32 4.93
CA THR A 195 -8.16 -9.66 3.80
C THR A 195 -6.78 -10.27 3.59
N GLY A 196 -6.48 -10.75 2.38
CA GLY A 196 -5.21 -11.41 2.04
C GLY A 196 -4.14 -10.47 1.51
N MET A 197 -4.01 -9.25 2.04
CA MET A 197 -3.19 -8.20 1.43
C MET A 197 -1.83 -7.99 2.09
N ALA A 198 -1.26 -9.01 2.71
CA ALA A 198 0.02 -8.91 3.44
C ALA A 198 0.08 -7.70 4.39
N SER A 199 -1.05 -7.37 4.99
CA SER A 199 -1.20 -6.27 5.95
C SER A 199 -0.72 -6.69 7.34
N ALA A 200 -0.52 -5.72 8.24
CA ALA A 200 -0.27 -6.01 9.65
C ALA A 200 -1.42 -6.84 10.26
N VAL A 201 -2.64 -6.68 9.74
CA VAL A 201 -3.83 -7.45 10.10
C VAL A 201 -3.66 -8.92 9.75
N ASP A 202 -3.20 -9.22 8.53
CA ASP A 202 -3.00 -10.61 8.10
C ASP A 202 -1.88 -11.28 8.89
N LYS A 203 -0.80 -10.55 9.17
CA LYS A 203 0.28 -11.07 10.02
C LYS A 203 -0.26 -11.41 11.41
N MET A 204 -1.09 -10.55 12.00
CA MET A 204 -1.71 -10.79 13.29
C MET A 204 -2.70 -11.95 13.24
N VAL A 205 -3.54 -12.02 12.21
CA VAL A 205 -4.50 -13.12 12.01
C VAL A 205 -3.77 -14.45 11.86
N ASN A 206 -2.71 -14.48 11.04
CA ASN A 206 -1.88 -15.68 10.87
C ASN A 206 -1.21 -16.10 12.18
N HIS A 207 -0.68 -15.15 12.94
CA HIS A 207 -0.11 -15.42 14.27
C HIS A 207 -1.14 -16.06 15.21
N LEU A 208 -2.34 -15.52 15.27
CA LEU A 208 -3.43 -16.08 16.07
C LEU A 208 -3.87 -17.48 15.59
N VAL A 209 -3.93 -17.70 14.29
CA VAL A 209 -4.28 -19.00 13.70
C VAL A 209 -3.22 -20.05 14.03
N HIS A 210 -1.94 -19.70 13.95
CA HIS A 210 -0.82 -20.63 14.21
C HIS A 210 -0.51 -20.83 15.68
N GLU A 211 -0.65 -19.81 16.51
CA GLU A 211 -0.21 -19.88 17.92
C GLU A 211 -1.33 -20.16 18.94
N GLY A 212 -2.59 -20.22 18.56
CA GLY A 212 -3.59 -20.50 19.58
C GLY A 212 -5.03 -20.68 19.17
N LEU A 213 -5.48 -20.05 18.11
CA LEU A 213 -6.90 -20.14 17.74
C LEU A 213 -7.24 -21.43 17.02
N GLY A 214 -6.32 -22.02 16.23
CA GLY A 214 -6.57 -23.22 15.43
C GLY A 214 -7.71 -23.05 14.41
N ALA A 215 -8.22 -21.83 14.22
CA ALA A 215 -9.23 -21.51 13.25
C ALA A 215 -8.67 -21.65 11.82
N LYS A 216 -9.53 -21.99 10.86
CA LYS A 216 -9.11 -22.17 9.47
C LYS A 216 -9.46 -20.93 8.66
N ILE A 217 -8.49 -20.36 7.94
CA ILE A 217 -8.78 -19.33 6.95
C ILE A 217 -9.47 -20.02 5.77
N ALA A 218 -10.77 -19.76 5.61
CA ALA A 218 -11.57 -20.33 4.52
C ALA A 218 -11.41 -19.50 3.23
N ILE A 219 -11.42 -18.18 3.34
CA ILE A 219 -11.28 -17.27 2.19
C ILE A 219 -10.43 -16.06 2.56
N GLN A 220 -9.49 -15.73 1.69
CA GLN A 220 -8.79 -14.44 1.70
C GLN A 220 -9.29 -13.55 0.57
N CYS A 221 -9.70 -12.33 0.90
CA CYS A 221 -10.29 -11.37 -0.03
C CYS A 221 -9.34 -10.21 -0.32
N GLY A 222 -9.50 -9.60 -1.49
CA GLY A 222 -8.77 -8.38 -1.86
C GLY A 222 -9.34 -7.09 -1.26
N SER A 223 -10.47 -7.12 -0.55
CA SER A 223 -11.09 -5.91 0.01
C SER A 223 -11.95 -6.18 1.25
N PRO A 224 -12.06 -5.20 2.17
CA PRO A 224 -13.01 -5.29 3.30
C PRO A 224 -14.47 -5.45 2.88
N ALA A 225 -14.86 -4.87 1.74
CA ALA A 225 -16.22 -5.01 1.22
C ALA A 225 -16.55 -6.47 0.89
N SER A 226 -15.61 -7.18 0.27
CA SER A 226 -15.77 -8.63 -0.02
C SER A 226 -15.90 -9.45 1.26
N VAL A 227 -15.11 -9.15 2.29
CA VAL A 227 -15.21 -9.80 3.61
C VAL A 227 -16.62 -9.62 4.18
N LYS A 228 -17.16 -8.39 4.16
CA LYS A 228 -18.51 -8.09 4.65
C LYS A 228 -19.59 -8.90 3.91
N ILE A 229 -19.50 -8.99 2.58
CA ILE A 229 -20.45 -9.75 1.76
C ILE A 229 -20.41 -11.24 2.12
N LEU A 230 -19.22 -11.82 2.25
CA LEU A 230 -19.05 -13.23 2.56
C LEU A 230 -19.56 -13.58 3.97
N VAL A 231 -19.28 -12.72 4.96
CA VAL A 231 -19.78 -12.88 6.34
C VAL A 231 -21.31 -12.76 6.38
N LYS A 232 -21.88 -11.79 5.66
CA LYS A 232 -23.35 -11.65 5.53
C LYS A 232 -24.00 -12.92 4.98
N ASN A 233 -23.30 -13.59 4.05
CA ASN A 233 -23.75 -14.86 3.46
C ASN A 233 -23.33 -16.09 4.27
N LYS A 234 -22.86 -15.93 5.52
CA LYS A 234 -22.53 -17.01 6.46
C LYS A 234 -21.42 -17.96 6.00
N ILE A 235 -20.50 -17.47 5.18
CA ILE A 235 -19.35 -18.28 4.75
C ILE A 235 -18.37 -18.50 5.90
N GLY A 236 -18.34 -17.58 6.88
CA GLY A 236 -17.48 -17.67 8.06
C GLY A 236 -17.51 -16.39 8.89
N LEU A 237 -16.65 -16.33 9.89
CA LEU A 237 -16.43 -15.15 10.72
C LEU A 237 -15.48 -14.18 10.03
N GLY A 238 -15.75 -12.89 10.09
CA GLY A 238 -14.90 -11.86 9.55
C GLY A 238 -13.96 -11.29 10.61
N ILE A 239 -12.78 -10.82 10.17
CA ILE A 239 -11.87 -10.02 11.00
C ILE A 239 -11.56 -8.72 10.25
N LEU A 240 -11.97 -7.58 10.81
CA LEU A 240 -11.73 -6.24 10.27
C LEU A 240 -11.49 -5.25 11.41
N PHE A 241 -11.03 -4.05 11.08
CA PHE A 241 -11.02 -2.94 12.03
C PHE A 241 -12.47 -2.56 12.42
N GLU A 242 -12.70 -2.30 13.71
CA GLU A 242 -14.01 -1.99 14.25
C GLU A 242 -14.66 -0.78 13.55
N ASP A 243 -13.85 0.23 13.24
CA ASP A 243 -14.30 1.44 12.53
C ASP A 243 -14.92 1.13 11.15
N MET A 244 -14.51 0.02 10.51
CA MET A 244 -15.06 -0.39 9.22
C MET A 244 -16.47 -0.98 9.31
N LEU A 245 -16.93 -1.26 10.52
CA LEU A 245 -18.19 -1.95 10.78
C LEU A 245 -19.23 -1.08 11.48
N ILE A 246 -18.90 0.18 11.82
CA ILE A 246 -19.75 1.06 12.64
C ILE A 246 -21.17 1.15 12.10
N GLN A 247 -21.33 1.34 10.80
CA GLN A 247 -22.66 1.49 10.17
C GLN A 247 -23.42 0.16 10.18
N GLU A 248 -22.75 -0.92 9.83
CA GLU A 248 -23.35 -2.24 9.78
C GLU A 248 -23.72 -2.76 11.18
N ILE A 249 -22.91 -2.44 12.19
CA ILE A 249 -23.23 -2.77 13.58
C ILE A 249 -24.46 -1.97 14.06
N ARG A 250 -24.50 -0.66 13.77
CA ARG A 250 -25.67 0.19 14.08
C ARG A 250 -26.95 -0.32 13.40
N ASN A 251 -26.81 -0.76 12.16
CA ASN A 251 -27.93 -1.32 11.38
C ASN A 251 -28.21 -2.79 11.70
N LYS A 252 -27.56 -3.38 12.72
CA LYS A 252 -27.72 -4.77 13.13
C LYS A 252 -27.45 -5.80 12.03
N LEU A 253 -26.67 -5.44 11.01
CA LEU A 253 -26.26 -6.33 9.93
C LEU A 253 -25.16 -7.29 10.37
N PHE A 254 -24.32 -6.87 11.34
CA PHE A 254 -23.29 -7.68 11.94
C PHE A 254 -23.32 -7.58 13.46
N LYS A 255 -22.83 -8.63 14.11
CA LYS A 255 -22.58 -8.67 15.55
C LYS A 255 -21.07 -8.88 15.78
N VAL A 256 -20.47 -8.00 16.58
CA VAL A 256 -19.11 -8.19 17.09
C VAL A 256 -19.14 -9.33 18.11
N LEU A 257 -18.19 -10.23 17.98
CA LEU A 257 -18.02 -11.36 18.89
C LEU A 257 -17.00 -10.96 19.96
N GLU A 258 -17.47 -10.83 21.18
CA GLU A 258 -16.61 -10.57 22.34
C GLU A 258 -16.05 -11.90 22.85
N ILE A 259 -14.74 -12.06 22.78
CA ILE A 259 -14.05 -13.28 23.17
C ILE A 259 -13.08 -12.92 24.29
N PRO A 260 -13.34 -13.38 25.54
CA PRO A 260 -12.46 -13.12 26.66
C PRO A 260 -11.03 -13.57 26.39
N GLY A 261 -10.06 -12.71 26.69
CA GLY A 261 -8.64 -12.98 26.42
C GLY A 261 -8.18 -12.67 25.00
N LEU A 262 -9.06 -12.26 24.09
CA LEU A 262 -8.71 -11.87 22.75
C LEU A 262 -8.86 -10.34 22.58
N ALA A 263 -7.80 -9.60 22.85
CA ALA A 263 -7.72 -8.17 22.58
C ALA A 263 -6.80 -7.94 21.37
N LEU A 264 -7.40 -7.66 20.22
CA LEU A 264 -6.68 -7.44 18.97
C LEU A 264 -6.55 -5.94 18.71
N THR A 265 -5.35 -5.39 18.86
CA THR A 265 -5.07 -3.98 18.55
C THR A 265 -3.84 -3.84 17.67
N VAL A 266 -3.89 -2.89 16.75
CA VAL A 266 -2.78 -2.55 15.86
C VAL A 266 -2.44 -1.08 16.05
N GLN A 267 -1.16 -0.77 16.24
CA GLN A 267 -0.68 0.60 16.30
C GLN A 267 -0.50 1.12 14.87
N SER A 268 -1.11 2.24 14.54
CA SER A 268 -0.84 2.98 13.31
C SER A 268 0.17 4.10 13.56
N TYR A 269 0.91 4.45 12.51
CA TYR A 269 1.99 5.42 12.53
C TYR A 269 1.84 6.41 11.40
N ILE A 270 2.19 7.68 11.68
CA ILE A 270 2.44 8.69 10.67
C ILE A 270 3.88 8.49 10.20
N VAL A 271 4.09 8.30 8.90
CA VAL A 271 5.41 8.02 8.34
C VAL A 271 5.73 8.99 7.21
N TYR A 272 6.94 9.51 7.21
CA TYR A 272 7.48 10.38 6.16
C TYR A 272 9.00 10.22 6.04
N TYR A 273 9.60 10.70 4.96
CA TYR A 273 11.04 10.62 4.75
C TYR A 273 11.75 11.74 5.53
N LYS A 274 12.74 11.39 6.38
CA LYS A 274 13.42 12.33 7.31
C LYS A 274 14.09 13.50 6.60
N ASP A 275 14.89 13.17 5.59
CA ASP A 275 15.84 14.10 4.97
C ASP A 275 15.22 14.83 3.76
N ARG A 276 13.92 14.67 3.54
CA ARG A 276 13.18 15.41 2.50
C ARG A 276 12.31 16.48 3.13
N PRO A 277 12.43 17.74 2.68
CA PRO A 277 11.55 18.78 3.12
C PRO A 277 10.12 18.49 2.66
N LEU A 278 9.17 18.56 3.59
CA LEU A 278 7.75 18.48 3.30
C LEU A 278 7.26 19.78 2.67
N SER A 279 6.33 19.69 1.72
CA SER A 279 5.61 20.85 1.18
C SER A 279 4.84 21.61 2.28
N PRO A 280 4.52 22.90 2.11
CA PRO A 280 3.69 23.64 3.07
C PRO A 280 2.37 22.91 3.37
N PRO A 281 1.59 22.41 2.38
CA PRO A 281 0.39 21.64 2.67
C PRO A 281 0.64 20.36 3.47
N ALA A 282 1.76 19.67 3.21
CA ALA A 282 2.11 18.46 3.94
C ALA A 282 2.52 18.74 5.39
N LYS A 283 3.24 19.86 5.64
CA LYS A 283 3.54 20.33 7.01
C LYS A 283 2.28 20.66 7.79
N ASP A 284 1.35 21.38 7.17
CA ASP A 284 0.08 21.75 7.79
C ASP A 284 -0.80 20.51 8.07
N PHE A 285 -0.80 19.54 7.15
CA PHE A 285 -1.51 18.29 7.36
C PHE A 285 -0.86 17.43 8.45
N LEU A 286 0.47 17.36 8.52
CA LEU A 286 1.19 16.70 9.61
C LEU A 286 0.86 17.32 10.97
N ALA A 287 0.82 18.65 11.04
CA ALA A 287 0.42 19.35 12.26
C ALA A 287 -1.04 19.03 12.67
N LEU A 288 -1.94 18.86 11.69
CA LEU A 288 -3.32 18.44 11.93
C LEU A 288 -3.38 17.00 12.47
N LEU A 289 -2.60 16.09 11.91
CA LEU A 289 -2.50 14.70 12.38
C LEU A 289 -2.01 14.65 13.83
N ARG A 290 -0.94 15.37 14.16
CA ARG A 290 -0.37 15.44 15.52
C ARG A 290 -1.37 15.94 16.55
N LYS A 291 -2.15 17.00 16.22
CA LYS A 291 -3.20 17.51 17.10
C LYS A 291 -4.30 16.49 17.39
N ARG A 292 -4.52 15.54 16.48
CA ARG A 292 -5.55 14.52 16.67
C ARG A 292 -5.05 13.37 17.58
N VAL A 293 -3.76 13.08 17.58
CA VAL A 293 -3.15 12.13 18.54
C VAL A 293 -3.45 12.56 19.99
N HIS A 294 -3.27 13.86 20.29
CA HIS A 294 -3.48 14.40 21.64
C HIS A 294 -4.96 14.48 22.09
N ARG A 295 -5.93 14.31 21.18
CA ARG A 295 -7.35 14.29 21.53
C ARG A 295 -7.94 12.88 21.68
N SER A 296 -7.17 11.86 21.33
CA SER A 296 -7.57 10.44 21.40
C SER A 296 -6.94 9.71 22.58
N LEU A 297 -6.10 10.41 23.38
CA LEU A 297 -5.57 10.03 24.70
C LEU A 297 -6.43 10.67 25.79
#